data_9cc908f5feb43fed18ddbd9cb60c5608
#
_entry.id   9cc908f5feb43fed18ddbd9cb60c5608
#
_cell.length_a   1.000
_cell.length_b   1.000
_cell.length_c   1.000
_cell.angle_alpha   90.00
_cell.angle_beta   90.00
_cell.angle_gamma   90.00
#
_symmetry.space_group_name_H-M   'P 1'
#
loop_
_entity.id
_entity.type
_entity.pdbx_description
1 polymer ?
#
loop_
_entity_poly.entity_id
_entity_poly.type
_entity_poly.pdbx_seq_one_letter_code
_entity_poly.pdbx_strand_id
1 'polypeptide(L)'
;GRGSRLYELTDRRAKPAVYFGGKARIIDFALSNAINSGIRRIGVATQYKAHSLIRHLQRGWNFLQPVRNESFDILPASQRVGEDKWYAGTADAVFQNIDIIDGYGPEYLVILAGDHVYKMDYERMLVQHVNDGADVTVACIEVPVAEASAFGVMHVDDNDRIVAFVEKPEHPPEMPDRPGWALASMGVYVFRREFLNEQLRRDAADPHSTRDFGRDI
;
A
#
# COMPACT_ATOMS: atom_id res chain seq x y z
N GLY A 1 6.64 8.96 -0.77
CA GLY A 1 6.89 10.16 0.02
C GLY A 1 8.36 10.58 0.01
N ARG A 2 8.68 11.84 0.35
CA ARG A 2 10.07 12.35 0.33
C ARG A 2 10.99 11.69 1.37
N GLY A 3 10.45 10.94 2.35
CA GLY A 3 11.23 10.22 3.36
C GLY A 3 12.01 11.13 4.33
N SER A 4 11.57 12.37 4.49
CA SER A 4 12.29 13.43 5.23
C SER A 4 12.68 13.06 6.68
N ARG A 5 11.97 12.11 7.30
CA ARG A 5 12.25 11.63 8.66
C ARG A 5 13.55 10.81 8.78
N LEU A 6 14.09 10.31 7.66
CA LEU A 6 15.31 9.50 7.63
C LEU A 6 16.55 10.32 7.23
N TYR A 7 16.41 11.65 7.13
CA TYR A 7 17.50 12.62 6.90
C TYR A 7 18.50 12.15 5.81
N GLU A 8 19.77 12.03 6.14
CA GLU A 8 20.87 11.67 5.23
C GLU A 8 20.66 10.34 4.48
N LEU A 9 19.93 9.38 5.06
CA LEU A 9 19.65 8.10 4.42
C LEU A 9 18.77 8.25 3.16
N THR A 10 17.98 9.32 3.08
CA THR A 10 17.08 9.61 1.97
C THR A 10 17.49 10.77 1.09
N ASP A 11 18.65 11.38 1.34
CA ASP A 11 19.14 12.50 0.55
C ASP A 11 19.33 12.15 -0.93
N ARG A 12 19.79 10.93 -1.22
CA ARG A 12 20.14 10.47 -2.57
C ARG A 12 19.29 9.31 -3.07
N ARG A 13 18.31 8.85 -2.26
CA ARG A 13 17.48 7.68 -2.60
C ARG A 13 16.10 7.73 -1.97
N ALA A 14 15.13 7.07 -2.62
CA ALA A 14 13.80 6.88 -2.04
C ALA A 14 13.88 6.01 -0.77
N LYS A 15 12.99 6.24 0.22
CA LYS A 15 12.92 5.47 1.48
C LYS A 15 12.89 3.95 1.25
N PRO A 16 12.10 3.40 0.31
CA PRO A 16 12.10 1.96 0.00
C PRO A 16 13.46 1.41 -0.45
N ALA A 17 14.34 2.26 -0.96
CA ALA A 17 15.68 1.87 -1.42
C ALA A 17 16.77 1.95 -0.34
N VAL A 18 16.44 2.34 0.87
CA VAL A 18 17.38 2.37 2.00
C VAL A 18 17.75 0.94 2.38
N TYR A 19 19.04 0.72 2.68
CA TYR A 19 19.53 -0.57 3.15
C TYR A 19 19.02 -0.88 4.55
N PHE A 20 18.69 -2.15 4.78
CA PHE A 20 18.25 -2.68 6.04
C PHE A 20 18.86 -4.07 6.27
N GLY A 21 19.49 -4.29 7.42
CA GLY A 21 20.05 -5.61 7.76
C GLY A 21 21.17 -6.10 6.81
N GLY A 22 21.97 -5.20 6.25
CA GLY A 22 23.11 -5.53 5.40
C GLY A 22 22.80 -5.46 3.88
N LYS A 23 22.36 -6.55 3.25
CA LYS A 23 22.17 -6.61 1.79
C LYS A 23 20.75 -6.25 1.34
N ALA A 24 19.76 -6.43 2.18
CA ALA A 24 18.37 -6.14 1.84
C ALA A 24 18.10 -4.63 1.81
N ARG A 25 17.06 -4.24 1.10
CA ARG A 25 16.47 -2.91 1.16
C ARG A 25 15.08 -2.98 1.78
N ILE A 26 14.56 -1.88 2.27
CA ILE A 26 13.26 -1.85 2.93
C ILE A 26 12.17 -2.47 2.06
N ILE A 27 12.15 -2.17 0.75
CA ILE A 27 11.14 -2.73 -0.17
C ILE A 27 11.20 -4.25 -0.31
N ASP A 28 12.37 -4.86 -0.09
CA ASP A 28 12.53 -6.32 -0.26
C ASP A 28 11.66 -7.11 0.74
N PHE A 29 11.28 -6.52 1.88
CA PHE A 29 10.37 -7.16 2.83
C PHE A 29 8.97 -7.31 2.27
N ALA A 30 8.39 -6.24 1.72
CA ALA A 30 7.07 -6.27 1.10
C ALA A 30 7.05 -7.20 -0.13
N LEU A 31 8.08 -7.13 -0.98
CA LEU A 31 8.20 -7.98 -2.16
C LEU A 31 8.40 -9.46 -1.80
N SER A 32 9.22 -9.76 -0.78
CA SER A 32 9.40 -11.13 -0.28
C SER A 32 8.11 -11.70 0.28
N ASN A 33 7.37 -10.91 1.07
CA ASN A 33 6.06 -11.31 1.57
C ASN A 33 5.10 -11.61 0.40
N ALA A 34 5.04 -10.76 -0.64
CA ALA A 34 4.18 -10.96 -1.80
C ALA A 34 4.52 -12.26 -2.54
N ILE A 35 5.79 -12.51 -2.84
CA ILE A 35 6.23 -13.72 -3.53
C ILE A 35 5.95 -14.97 -2.68
N ASN A 36 6.23 -14.92 -1.37
CA ASN A 36 5.97 -16.04 -0.45
C ASN A 36 4.48 -16.30 -0.24
N SER A 37 3.63 -15.31 -0.44
CA SER A 37 2.16 -15.42 -0.43
C SER A 37 1.56 -15.81 -1.79
N GLY A 38 2.37 -16.27 -2.75
CA GLY A 38 1.88 -16.72 -4.05
C GLY A 38 1.54 -15.59 -5.04
N ILE A 39 1.76 -14.33 -4.72
CA ILE A 39 1.52 -13.21 -5.63
C ILE A 39 2.60 -13.19 -6.72
N ARG A 40 2.19 -13.22 -7.99
CA ARG A 40 3.09 -13.36 -9.14
C ARG A 40 2.98 -12.20 -10.15
N ARG A 41 2.04 -11.29 -9.96
CA ARG A 41 1.91 -10.06 -10.76
C ARG A 41 2.10 -8.88 -9.83
N ILE A 42 3.20 -8.16 -10.01
CA ILE A 42 3.63 -7.12 -9.09
C ILE A 42 3.92 -5.84 -9.88
N GLY A 43 3.25 -4.76 -9.51
CA GLY A 43 3.54 -3.41 -9.98
C GLY A 43 4.18 -2.57 -8.87
N VAL A 44 5.29 -1.91 -9.16
CA VAL A 44 5.95 -1.01 -8.22
C VAL A 44 5.88 0.42 -8.70
N ALA A 45 4.98 1.21 -8.09
CA ALA A 45 4.86 2.63 -8.39
C ALA A 45 6.08 3.40 -7.83
N THR A 46 6.74 4.15 -8.71
CA THR A 46 7.97 4.88 -8.36
C THR A 46 7.88 6.33 -8.78
N GLN A 47 8.44 7.24 -8.00
CA GLN A 47 8.53 8.65 -8.41
C GLN A 47 9.87 9.29 -8.02
N TYR A 48 9.98 9.88 -6.86
CA TYR A 48 11.09 10.71 -6.44
C TYR A 48 12.36 9.89 -6.14
N LYS A 49 13.54 10.34 -6.64
CA LYS A 49 14.86 9.70 -6.41
C LYS A 49 14.86 8.18 -6.69
N ALA A 50 14.12 7.75 -7.72
CA ALA A 50 13.84 6.34 -7.96
C ALA A 50 15.01 5.55 -8.59
N HIS A 51 16.05 6.21 -9.13
CA HIS A 51 17.10 5.54 -9.89
C HIS A 51 17.73 4.34 -9.15
N SER A 52 18.13 4.53 -7.88
CA SER A 52 18.74 3.44 -7.10
C SER A 52 17.75 2.34 -6.74
N LEU A 53 16.46 2.68 -6.61
CA LEU A 53 15.37 1.73 -6.41
C LEU A 53 15.16 0.91 -7.67
N ILE A 54 14.94 1.57 -8.81
CA ILE A 54 14.72 0.93 -10.11
C ILE A 54 15.84 -0.04 -10.44
N ARG A 55 17.11 0.38 -10.30
CA ARG A 55 18.27 -0.47 -10.53
C ARG A 55 18.30 -1.69 -9.59
N HIS A 56 17.89 -1.54 -8.34
CA HIS A 56 17.80 -2.66 -7.40
C HIS A 56 16.72 -3.66 -7.83
N LEU A 57 15.53 -3.15 -8.16
CA LEU A 57 14.40 -3.96 -8.61
C LEU A 57 14.73 -4.74 -9.88
N GLN A 58 15.30 -4.08 -10.89
CA GLN A 58 15.69 -4.72 -12.14
C GLN A 58 16.75 -5.82 -11.98
N ARG A 59 17.66 -5.68 -11.01
CA ARG A 59 18.74 -6.66 -10.77
C ARG A 59 18.34 -7.80 -9.85
N GLY A 60 17.50 -7.52 -8.85
CA GLY A 60 17.16 -8.46 -7.79
C GLY A 60 15.84 -9.17 -7.99
N TRP A 61 14.88 -8.55 -8.70
CA TRP A 61 13.49 -9.01 -8.77
C TRP A 61 13.02 -9.40 -10.16
N ASN A 62 13.91 -9.43 -11.14
CA ASN A 62 13.60 -9.79 -12.54
C ASN A 62 13.66 -11.31 -12.78
N PHE A 63 13.03 -12.10 -11.90
CA PHE A 63 12.99 -13.57 -12.04
C PHE A 63 11.58 -14.10 -12.36
N LEU A 64 10.55 -13.25 -12.32
CA LEU A 64 9.19 -13.60 -12.72
C LEU A 64 9.12 -13.76 -14.25
N GLN A 65 8.42 -14.81 -14.70
CA GLN A 65 8.43 -15.23 -16.09
C GLN A 65 7.07 -14.98 -16.78
N PRO A 66 6.99 -14.11 -17.78
CA PRO A 66 5.74 -13.83 -18.50
C PRO A 66 5.09 -15.08 -19.11
N VAL A 67 5.87 -16.08 -19.50
CA VAL A 67 5.37 -17.38 -20.01
C VAL A 67 4.52 -18.12 -18.98
N ARG A 68 4.72 -17.85 -17.68
CA ARG A 68 3.94 -18.41 -16.56
C ARG A 68 2.82 -17.48 -16.11
N ASN A 69 2.50 -16.46 -16.90
CA ASN A 69 1.55 -15.43 -16.51
C ASN A 69 1.99 -14.63 -15.26
N GLU A 70 3.29 -14.49 -15.08
CA GLU A 70 3.93 -13.72 -14.01
C GLU A 70 4.44 -12.40 -14.58
N SER A 71 4.39 -11.31 -13.81
CA SER A 71 4.95 -10.02 -14.22
C SER A 71 5.54 -9.25 -13.05
N PHE A 72 6.57 -8.47 -13.36
CA PHE A 72 7.16 -7.49 -12.45
C PHE A 72 7.35 -6.17 -13.20
N ASP A 73 6.48 -5.20 -12.92
CA ASP A 73 6.41 -3.95 -13.64
C ASP A 73 6.85 -2.79 -12.75
N ILE A 74 7.70 -1.94 -13.30
CA ILE A 74 8.05 -0.67 -12.68
C ILE A 74 7.14 0.40 -13.30
N LEU A 75 6.33 1.02 -12.47
CA LEU A 75 5.34 2.02 -12.85
C LEU A 75 5.86 3.41 -12.43
N PRO A 76 6.64 4.09 -13.27
CA PRO A 76 7.12 5.42 -12.94
C PRO A 76 5.98 6.43 -13.01
N ALA A 77 6.03 7.45 -12.16
CA ALA A 77 5.17 8.61 -12.33
C ALA A 77 5.39 9.16 -13.74
N SER A 78 4.39 8.99 -14.59
CA SER A 78 4.48 9.40 -15.98
C SER A 78 3.82 10.75 -16.17
N GLN A 79 4.41 11.60 -17.00
CA GLN A 79 3.86 12.90 -17.40
C GLN A 79 2.62 12.77 -18.32
N ARG A 80 1.84 11.67 -18.16
CA ARG A 80 0.66 11.39 -19.01
C ARG A 80 -0.45 12.42 -18.89
N VAL A 81 -0.43 13.27 -17.86
CA VAL A 81 -1.51 14.23 -17.56
C VAL A 81 -1.05 15.70 -17.52
N GLY A 82 0.18 16.00 -17.92
CA GLY A 82 0.75 17.36 -17.94
C GLY A 82 2.20 17.39 -17.49
N GLU A 83 2.96 18.36 -18.00
CA GLU A 83 4.44 18.39 -17.94
C GLU A 83 5.06 18.42 -16.54
N ASP A 84 4.29 18.52 -15.43
CA ASP A 84 4.83 18.70 -14.07
C ASP A 84 4.13 17.88 -12.97
N LYS A 85 3.38 16.82 -13.30
CA LYS A 85 2.59 16.13 -12.26
C LYS A 85 3.21 14.81 -11.79
N TRP A 86 3.85 14.87 -10.63
CA TRP A 86 4.12 13.72 -9.77
C TRP A 86 2.80 13.14 -9.23
N TYR A 87 2.83 11.90 -8.73
CA TYR A 87 1.69 11.37 -7.99
C TYR A 87 1.32 12.32 -6.84
N ALA A 88 0.08 12.77 -6.80
CA ALA A 88 -0.42 13.68 -5.78
C ALA A 88 -0.51 13.00 -4.40
N GLY A 89 -0.83 11.69 -4.40
CA GLY A 89 -0.93 10.86 -3.21
C GLY A 89 -0.78 9.39 -3.53
N THR A 90 -1.02 8.53 -2.54
CA THR A 90 -0.90 7.08 -2.67
C THR A 90 -2.00 6.48 -3.55
N ALA A 91 -3.22 7.00 -3.47
CA ALA A 91 -4.34 6.61 -4.33
C ALA A 91 -4.13 7.06 -5.78
N ASP A 92 -3.60 8.27 -5.99
CA ASP A 92 -3.28 8.77 -7.32
C ASP A 92 -2.22 7.92 -8.03
N ALA A 93 -1.28 7.35 -7.29
CA ALA A 93 -0.28 6.44 -7.86
C ALA A 93 -0.92 5.18 -8.47
N VAL A 94 -1.99 4.68 -7.89
CA VAL A 94 -2.74 3.55 -8.44
C VAL A 94 -3.67 4.00 -9.56
N PHE A 95 -4.36 5.14 -9.38
CA PHE A 95 -5.27 5.69 -10.37
C PHE A 95 -4.58 5.96 -11.72
N GLN A 96 -3.40 6.59 -11.71
CA GLN A 96 -2.66 6.89 -12.95
C GLN A 96 -2.18 5.64 -13.70
N ASN A 97 -2.17 4.47 -13.05
CA ASN A 97 -1.77 3.19 -13.63
C ASN A 97 -2.93 2.20 -13.77
N ILE A 98 -4.17 2.67 -13.62
CA ILE A 98 -5.37 1.82 -13.59
C ILE A 98 -5.54 1.02 -14.90
N ASP A 99 -5.20 1.61 -16.04
CA ASP A 99 -5.25 0.99 -17.37
C ASP A 99 -4.28 -0.20 -17.47
N ILE A 100 -3.09 -0.07 -16.90
CA ILE A 100 -2.09 -1.15 -16.84
C ILE A 100 -2.59 -2.28 -15.94
N ILE A 101 -3.11 -1.91 -14.75
CA ILE A 101 -3.65 -2.86 -13.78
C ILE A 101 -4.84 -3.62 -14.38
N ASP A 102 -5.78 -2.92 -14.99
CA ASP A 102 -6.95 -3.52 -15.64
C ASP A 102 -6.56 -4.42 -16.81
N GLY A 103 -5.47 -4.11 -17.52
CA GLY A 103 -4.91 -4.94 -18.58
C GLY A 103 -4.49 -6.35 -18.13
N TYR A 104 -4.14 -6.52 -16.85
CA TYR A 104 -3.87 -7.84 -16.27
C TYR A 104 -5.14 -8.60 -15.86
N GLY A 105 -6.29 -7.93 -15.78
CA GLY A 105 -7.58 -8.51 -15.39
C GLY A 105 -7.59 -9.16 -14.01
N PRO A 106 -7.04 -8.54 -12.95
CA PRO A 106 -7.10 -9.12 -11.61
C PRO A 106 -8.53 -9.05 -11.08
N GLU A 107 -8.94 -10.03 -10.30
CA GLU A 107 -10.20 -9.98 -9.54
C GLU A 107 -9.99 -9.18 -8.24
N TYR A 108 -8.85 -9.38 -7.61
CA TYR A 108 -8.45 -8.72 -6.36
C TYR A 108 -7.10 -8.03 -6.51
N LEU A 109 -6.91 -6.95 -5.77
CA LEU A 109 -5.64 -6.22 -5.67
C LEU A 109 -5.16 -6.15 -4.23
N VAL A 110 -3.89 -6.44 -4.04
CA VAL A 110 -3.20 -6.18 -2.76
C VAL A 110 -2.40 -4.90 -2.92
N ILE A 111 -2.74 -3.88 -2.15
CA ILE A 111 -2.06 -2.59 -2.14
C ILE A 111 -1.13 -2.54 -0.93
N LEU A 112 0.15 -2.29 -1.17
CA LEU A 112 1.20 -2.33 -0.16
C LEU A 112 1.97 -1.03 -0.11
N ALA A 113 2.27 -0.55 1.09
CA ALA A 113 3.29 0.47 1.28
C ALA A 113 4.68 -0.15 1.13
N GLY A 114 5.53 0.46 0.31
CA GLY A 114 6.89 -0.05 0.02
C GLY A 114 7.97 0.34 1.04
N ASP A 115 7.60 0.88 2.19
CA ASP A 115 8.51 1.49 3.16
C ASP A 115 8.39 0.93 4.58
N HIS A 116 7.76 -0.24 4.72
CA HIS A 116 7.58 -0.96 5.97
C HIS A 116 8.43 -2.23 6.04
N VAL A 117 8.91 -2.55 7.24
CA VAL A 117 9.64 -3.78 7.53
C VAL A 117 8.79 -4.65 8.44
N TYR A 118 8.26 -5.74 7.88
CA TYR A 118 7.40 -6.69 8.58
C TYR A 118 7.41 -8.04 7.86
N LYS A 119 6.90 -9.08 8.50
CA LYS A 119 6.66 -10.40 7.91
C LYS A 119 5.16 -10.68 7.95
N MET A 120 4.56 -10.95 6.80
CA MET A 120 3.14 -11.21 6.67
C MET A 120 2.86 -12.17 5.51
N ASP A 121 1.89 -13.02 5.69
CA ASP A 121 1.31 -13.88 4.67
C ASP A 121 0.02 -13.23 4.14
N TYR A 122 0.08 -12.69 2.93
CA TYR A 122 -1.08 -12.03 2.31
C TYR A 122 -2.12 -13.03 1.79
N GLU A 123 -1.76 -14.31 1.57
CA GLU A 123 -2.73 -15.33 1.17
C GLU A 123 -3.84 -15.48 2.23
N ARG A 124 -3.46 -15.48 3.51
CA ARG A 124 -4.43 -15.56 4.60
C ARG A 124 -5.42 -14.40 4.60
N MET A 125 -4.92 -13.18 4.37
CA MET A 125 -5.76 -11.99 4.28
C MET A 125 -6.68 -12.04 3.05
N LEU A 126 -6.18 -12.52 1.91
CA LEU A 126 -6.95 -12.71 0.67
C LEU A 126 -8.07 -13.75 0.87
N VAL A 127 -7.77 -14.88 1.50
CA VAL A 127 -8.76 -15.93 1.81
C VAL A 127 -9.87 -15.38 2.69
N GLN A 128 -9.53 -14.63 3.72
CA GLN A 128 -10.52 -13.96 4.58
C GLN A 128 -11.37 -12.99 3.76
N HIS A 129 -10.75 -12.10 2.98
CA HIS A 129 -11.43 -11.12 2.13
C HIS A 129 -12.49 -11.77 1.21
N VAL A 130 -12.10 -12.88 0.55
CA VAL A 130 -13.00 -13.63 -0.33
C VAL A 130 -14.15 -14.29 0.45
N ASN A 131 -13.84 -14.93 1.58
CA ASN A 131 -14.84 -15.60 2.40
C ASN A 131 -15.87 -14.63 2.99
N ASP A 132 -15.44 -13.45 3.38
CA ASP A 132 -16.30 -12.40 3.94
C ASP A 132 -17.08 -11.64 2.85
N GLY A 133 -16.77 -11.86 1.57
CA GLY A 133 -17.35 -11.12 0.45
C GLY A 133 -17.12 -9.62 0.54
N ALA A 134 -16.00 -9.22 1.12
CA ALA A 134 -15.69 -7.83 1.39
C ALA A 134 -15.32 -7.06 0.11
N ASP A 135 -15.58 -5.77 0.06
CA ASP A 135 -15.09 -4.87 -0.98
C ASP A 135 -13.67 -4.38 -0.69
N VAL A 136 -13.37 -4.18 0.61
CA VAL A 136 -12.04 -3.83 1.11
C VAL A 136 -11.76 -4.56 2.42
N THR A 137 -10.53 -5.03 2.59
CA THR A 137 -9.99 -5.55 3.84
C THR A 137 -8.71 -4.81 4.18
N VAL A 138 -8.56 -4.38 5.41
CA VAL A 138 -7.42 -3.60 5.89
C VAL A 138 -6.66 -4.39 6.94
N ALA A 139 -5.35 -4.56 6.74
CA ALA A 139 -4.51 -5.14 7.79
C ALA A 139 -4.24 -4.11 8.88
N CYS A 140 -4.49 -4.51 10.11
CA CYS A 140 -4.26 -3.70 11.29
C CYS A 140 -3.32 -4.40 12.27
N ILE A 141 -2.70 -3.61 13.14
CA ILE A 141 -2.02 -4.09 14.34
C ILE A 141 -2.68 -3.48 15.57
N GLU A 142 -2.72 -4.25 16.63
CA GLU A 142 -3.15 -3.77 17.93
C GLU A 142 -2.04 -2.93 18.55
N VAL A 143 -2.38 -1.72 18.97
CA VAL A 143 -1.46 -0.81 19.66
C VAL A 143 -2.13 -0.23 20.91
N PRO A 144 -1.38 0.11 21.98
CA PRO A 144 -1.94 0.84 23.09
C PRO A 144 -2.56 2.16 22.61
N VAL A 145 -3.73 2.54 23.14
CA VAL A 145 -4.42 3.80 22.79
C VAL A 145 -3.51 5.01 22.92
N ALA A 146 -2.60 5.01 23.93
CA ALA A 146 -1.66 6.09 24.15
C ALA A 146 -0.66 6.29 22.97
N GLU A 147 -0.44 5.27 22.15
CA GLU A 147 0.46 5.32 21.00
C GLU A 147 -0.31 5.47 19.67
N ALA A 148 -1.61 5.23 19.68
CA ALA A 148 -2.43 5.12 18.48
C ALA A 148 -2.60 6.45 17.71
N SER A 149 -2.47 7.60 18.39
CA SER A 149 -2.57 8.93 17.77
C SER A 149 -1.48 9.22 16.70
N ALA A 150 -0.47 8.37 16.60
CA ALA A 150 0.55 8.48 15.54
C ALA A 150 0.13 7.84 14.21
N PHE A 151 -0.98 7.07 14.18
CA PHE A 151 -1.42 6.22 13.08
C PHE A 151 -2.82 6.59 12.59
N GLY A 152 -3.20 6.06 11.43
CA GLY A 152 -4.58 5.92 11.05
C GLY A 152 -5.20 4.78 11.86
N VAL A 153 -6.34 5.03 12.51
CA VAL A 153 -6.98 4.09 13.43
C VAL A 153 -8.34 3.67 12.89
N MET A 154 -8.58 2.36 12.89
CA MET A 154 -9.86 1.78 12.52
C MET A 154 -10.80 1.74 13.73
N HIS A 155 -12.02 2.19 13.54
CA HIS A 155 -13.15 1.89 14.43
C HIS A 155 -13.92 0.73 13.81
N VAL A 156 -14.04 -0.37 14.53
CA VAL A 156 -14.75 -1.57 14.09
C VAL A 156 -15.92 -1.88 15.00
N ASP A 157 -16.90 -2.60 14.47
CA ASP A 157 -17.98 -3.20 15.26
C ASP A 157 -17.56 -4.58 15.84
N ASP A 158 -18.49 -5.23 16.53
CA ASP A 158 -18.28 -6.55 17.17
C ASP A 158 -18.01 -7.70 16.16
N ASN A 159 -18.13 -7.45 14.85
CA ASN A 159 -17.87 -8.39 13.76
C ASN A 159 -16.62 -7.99 12.94
N ASP A 160 -15.76 -7.15 13.48
CA ASP A 160 -14.56 -6.62 12.81
C ASP A 160 -14.86 -5.81 11.52
N ARG A 161 -16.11 -5.34 11.33
CA ARG A 161 -16.44 -4.47 10.22
C ARG A 161 -16.03 -3.04 10.54
N ILE A 162 -15.30 -2.44 9.59
CA ILE A 162 -14.86 -1.04 9.70
C ILE A 162 -16.09 -0.13 9.61
N VAL A 163 -16.36 0.61 10.67
CA VAL A 163 -17.43 1.62 10.75
C VAL A 163 -16.90 3.03 10.57
N ALA A 164 -15.62 3.27 10.86
CA ALA A 164 -14.93 4.53 10.61
C ALA A 164 -13.42 4.34 10.53
N PHE A 165 -12.76 5.23 9.80
CA PHE A 165 -11.31 5.42 9.80
C PHE A 165 -11.00 6.83 10.27
N VAL A 166 -10.05 6.98 11.19
CA VAL A 166 -9.65 8.29 11.72
C VAL A 166 -8.13 8.44 11.62
N GLU A 167 -7.69 9.37 10.80
CA GLU A 167 -6.26 9.65 10.62
C GLU A 167 -5.72 10.45 11.79
N LYS A 168 -4.77 9.89 12.52
CA LYS A 168 -4.07 10.50 13.67
C LYS A 168 -5.02 11.16 14.68
N PRO A 169 -5.98 10.41 15.22
CA PRO A 169 -6.97 10.96 16.13
C PRO A 169 -6.34 11.45 17.44
N GLU A 170 -6.85 12.55 17.96
CA GLU A 170 -6.50 13.02 19.32
C GLU A 170 -7.04 12.05 20.39
N HIS A 171 -8.23 11.49 20.12
CA HIS A 171 -8.87 10.47 20.93
C HIS A 171 -9.11 9.23 20.08
N PRO A 172 -8.15 8.27 20.05
CA PRO A 172 -8.27 7.06 19.26
C PRO A 172 -9.45 6.19 19.71
N PRO A 173 -10.27 5.66 18.78
CA PRO A 173 -11.28 4.67 19.13
C PRO A 173 -10.60 3.41 19.68
N GLU A 174 -11.19 2.87 20.75
CA GLU A 174 -10.75 1.62 21.35
C GLU A 174 -11.40 0.42 20.65
N MET A 175 -10.74 -0.73 20.78
CA MET A 175 -11.31 -2.00 20.32
C MET A 175 -12.52 -2.38 21.20
N PRO A 176 -13.63 -2.89 20.61
CA PRO A 176 -14.82 -3.27 21.37
C PRO A 176 -14.56 -4.32 22.44
N ASP A 177 -13.70 -5.31 22.12
CA ASP A 177 -13.39 -6.46 22.97
C ASP A 177 -12.13 -6.26 23.84
N ARG A 178 -11.38 -5.16 23.63
CA ARG A 178 -10.10 -4.91 24.32
C ARG A 178 -9.90 -3.44 24.70
N PRO A 179 -10.51 -2.98 25.81
CA PRO A 179 -10.31 -1.62 26.31
C PRO A 179 -8.83 -1.25 26.51
N GLY A 180 -8.47 -0.02 26.17
CA GLY A 180 -7.09 0.47 26.22
C GLY A 180 -6.24 0.12 24.99
N TRP A 181 -6.80 -0.59 24.01
CA TRP A 181 -6.14 -0.93 22.74
C TRP A 181 -6.91 -0.40 21.54
N ALA A 182 -6.20 -0.11 20.47
CA ALA A 182 -6.74 0.41 19.21
C ALA A 182 -6.16 -0.35 18.03
N LEU A 183 -6.89 -0.39 16.90
CA LEU A 183 -6.46 -1.00 15.65
C LEU A 183 -5.80 0.04 14.76
N ALA A 184 -4.48 0.02 14.68
CA ALA A 184 -3.71 0.88 13.79
C ALA A 184 -3.57 0.26 12.40
N SER A 185 -3.87 1.03 11.36
CA SER A 185 -3.69 0.61 9.97
C SER A 185 -2.23 0.36 9.64
N MET A 186 -1.94 -0.77 9.00
CA MET A 186 -0.61 -1.07 8.48
C MET A 186 -0.37 -0.50 7.08
N GLY A 187 -1.35 0.13 6.45
CA GLY A 187 -1.24 0.54 5.04
C GLY A 187 -1.14 -0.65 4.08
N VAL A 188 -1.77 -1.75 4.44
CA VAL A 188 -1.88 -2.98 3.65
C VAL A 188 -3.35 -3.26 3.43
N TYR A 189 -3.75 -3.30 2.16
CA TYR A 189 -5.16 -3.40 1.77
C TYR A 189 -5.35 -4.53 0.77
N VAL A 190 -6.50 -5.21 0.85
CA VAL A 190 -7.04 -6.05 -0.23
C VAL A 190 -8.31 -5.39 -0.73
N PHE A 191 -8.42 -5.23 -2.04
CA PHE A 191 -9.60 -4.66 -2.69
C PHE A 191 -10.14 -5.61 -3.75
N ARG A 192 -11.47 -5.64 -3.88
CA ARG A 192 -12.11 -6.09 -5.11
C ARG A 192 -11.88 -5.03 -6.20
N ARG A 193 -11.42 -5.44 -7.38
CA ARG A 193 -10.99 -4.52 -8.45
C ARG A 193 -12.07 -3.50 -8.83
N GLU A 194 -13.30 -3.97 -9.08
CA GLU A 194 -14.39 -3.09 -9.50
C GLU A 194 -14.65 -1.99 -8.47
N PHE A 195 -14.69 -2.36 -7.19
CA PHE A 195 -14.86 -1.41 -6.10
C PHE A 195 -13.71 -0.40 -6.04
N LEU A 196 -12.47 -0.87 -6.10
CA LEU A 196 -11.31 0.03 -6.08
C LEU A 196 -11.35 1.00 -7.25
N ASN A 197 -11.64 0.53 -8.46
CA ASN A 197 -11.70 1.36 -9.65
C ASN A 197 -12.78 2.45 -9.54
N GLU A 198 -13.92 2.13 -8.96
CA GLU A 198 -14.99 3.10 -8.70
C GLU A 198 -14.54 4.17 -7.71
N GLN A 199 -13.96 3.75 -6.56
CA GLN A 199 -13.48 4.70 -5.55
C GLN A 199 -12.36 5.60 -6.08
N LEU A 200 -11.39 5.05 -6.81
CA LEU A 200 -10.31 5.83 -7.41
C LEU A 200 -10.82 6.87 -8.43
N ARG A 201 -11.82 6.52 -9.24
CA ARG A 201 -12.43 7.50 -10.17
C ARG A 201 -13.20 8.58 -9.44
N ARG A 202 -13.93 8.22 -8.39
CA ARG A 202 -14.65 9.17 -7.52
C ARG A 202 -13.65 10.12 -6.85
N ASP A 203 -12.61 9.59 -6.25
CA ASP A 203 -11.54 10.34 -5.62
C ASP A 203 -10.86 11.28 -6.64
N ALA A 204 -10.54 10.77 -7.85
CA ALA A 204 -9.95 11.56 -8.91
C ALA A 204 -10.80 12.74 -9.39
N ALA A 205 -12.10 12.67 -9.24
CA ALA A 205 -13.03 13.74 -9.58
C ALA A 205 -13.19 14.82 -8.47
N ASP A 206 -12.80 14.49 -7.23
CA ASP A 206 -12.92 15.41 -6.08
C ASP A 206 -11.72 16.39 -6.04
N PRO A 207 -11.93 17.69 -6.23
CA PRO A 207 -10.87 18.70 -6.16
C PRO A 207 -10.32 18.90 -4.74
N HIS A 208 -11.03 18.43 -3.70
CA HIS A 208 -10.63 18.58 -2.30
C HIS A 208 -9.88 17.35 -1.76
N SER A 209 -9.85 16.26 -2.51
CA SER A 209 -9.14 15.05 -2.12
C SER A 209 -7.62 15.28 -2.01
N THR A 210 -7.01 14.65 -1.02
CA THR A 210 -5.55 14.57 -0.88
C THR A 210 -4.94 13.39 -1.64
N ARG A 211 -5.79 12.55 -2.25
CA ARG A 211 -5.41 11.35 -3.02
C ARG A 211 -4.68 10.30 -2.18
N ASP A 212 -5.05 10.17 -0.94
CA ASP A 212 -4.45 9.21 -0.01
C ASP A 212 -5.39 8.05 0.28
N PHE A 213 -4.87 6.80 0.28
CA PHE A 213 -5.68 5.61 0.52
C PHE A 213 -6.35 5.59 1.89
N GLY A 214 -5.61 5.99 2.92
CA GLY A 214 -6.14 5.91 4.28
C GLY A 214 -7.18 6.98 4.60
N ARG A 215 -7.16 8.09 3.83
CA ARG A 215 -8.01 9.24 4.12
C ARG A 215 -9.18 9.39 3.14
N ASP A 216 -8.95 9.09 1.87
CA ASP A 216 -9.86 9.50 0.80
C ASP A 216 -10.51 8.31 0.07
N ILE A 217 -9.98 7.07 0.21
CA ILE A 217 -10.51 5.83 -0.33
C ILE A 217 -11.12 4.98 0.78
#